data_2b7bd2685b9013d5a04b6a1432c00060
#
_entry.id   2b7bd2685b9013d5a04b6a1432c00060
#
_cell.length_a   1.000
_cell.length_b   1.000
_cell.length_c   1.000
_cell.angle_alpha   90.00
_cell.angle_beta   90.00
_cell.angle_gamma   90.00
#
_symmetry.space_group_name_H-M   'P 1'
#
loop_
_entity.id
_entity.type
_entity.pdbx_description
1 polymer ?
#
loop_
_entity_poly.entity_id
_entity_poly.type
_entity_poly.pdbx_seq_one_letter_code
_entity_poly.pdbx_strand_id
1 'polypeptide(L)'
;MKLAKPIKLSVWFFILFQVVVAYCCVWIFMRMIPAIDSIVHGNELSIKAAVNMTSILAKKEERAPRRERAIKRFEHFLRLAESSISEEGEREQIRLIRNHYQGAFAGDRGSYLVTLAAISKMADLNIKAMHESDLKAQRMSRAGAWGIVLVAALNFIAGLFFMHSLSHNLLTPLEDLGQTILDFKKGNSLRR
;
A
#
# COMPACT_ATOMS: atom_id res chain seq x y z
N MET A 1 -17.61 -43.58 24.82
CA MET A 1 -17.11 -42.20 25.02
C MET A 1 -15.74 -41.89 24.38
N LYS A 2 -15.21 -42.69 23.42
CA LYS A 2 -13.89 -42.44 22.77
C LYS A 2 -13.94 -41.56 21.53
N LEU A 3 -15.11 -41.38 20.91
CA LEU A 3 -15.31 -40.62 19.66
C LEU A 3 -15.32 -39.08 19.82
N ALA A 4 -15.64 -38.56 21.01
CA ALA A 4 -15.75 -37.12 21.23
C ALA A 4 -14.38 -36.37 21.25
N LYS A 5 -13.29 -37.06 21.58
CA LYS A 5 -11.96 -36.45 21.64
C LYS A 5 -11.39 -36.07 20.25
N PRO A 6 -11.38 -36.96 19.22
CA PRO A 6 -10.86 -36.63 17.91
C PRO A 6 -11.69 -35.55 17.23
N ILE A 7 -12.99 -35.49 17.42
CA ILE A 7 -13.88 -34.50 16.85
C ILE A 7 -13.60 -33.10 17.44
N LYS A 8 -13.51 -33.00 18.77
CA LYS A 8 -13.15 -31.73 19.42
C LYS A 8 -11.79 -31.25 18.94
N LEU A 9 -10.83 -32.15 18.80
CA LEU A 9 -9.49 -31.79 18.30
C LEU A 9 -9.53 -31.24 16.86
N SER A 10 -10.30 -31.88 15.97
CA SER A 10 -10.48 -31.45 14.58
C SER A 10 -11.14 -30.07 14.47
N VAL A 11 -12.18 -29.82 15.29
CA VAL A 11 -12.84 -28.51 15.35
C VAL A 11 -11.88 -27.42 15.85
N TRP A 12 -11.13 -27.69 16.93
CA TRP A 12 -10.15 -26.75 17.46
C TRP A 12 -9.04 -26.46 16.47
N PHE A 13 -8.56 -27.48 15.75
CA PHE A 13 -7.55 -27.32 14.70
C PHE A 13 -8.08 -26.44 13.56
N PHE A 14 -9.32 -26.65 13.14
CA PHE A 14 -9.94 -25.84 12.09
C PHE A 14 -10.13 -24.37 12.52
N ILE A 15 -10.56 -24.14 13.76
CA ILE A 15 -10.67 -22.76 14.32
C ILE A 15 -9.30 -22.08 14.35
N LEU A 16 -8.26 -22.78 14.85
CA LEU A 16 -6.91 -22.26 14.90
C LEU A 16 -6.40 -21.91 13.49
N PHE A 17 -6.65 -22.78 12.52
CA PHE A 17 -6.31 -22.56 11.12
C PHE A 17 -6.98 -21.29 10.57
N GLN A 18 -8.26 -21.06 10.86
CA GLN A 18 -8.99 -19.85 10.46
C GLN A 18 -8.38 -18.58 11.07
N VAL A 19 -7.97 -18.62 12.32
CA VAL A 19 -7.30 -17.49 12.98
C VAL A 19 -5.98 -17.18 12.30
N VAL A 20 -5.18 -18.21 11.95
CA VAL A 20 -3.91 -18.03 11.22
C VAL A 20 -4.16 -17.40 9.84
N VAL A 21 -5.17 -17.87 9.11
CA VAL A 21 -5.56 -17.35 7.80
C VAL A 21 -5.95 -15.87 7.92
N ALA A 22 -6.79 -15.51 8.88
CA ALA A 22 -7.19 -14.13 9.12
C ALA A 22 -5.99 -13.24 9.45
N TYR A 23 -5.08 -13.72 10.30
CA TYR A 23 -3.85 -13.01 10.63
C TYR A 23 -2.95 -12.79 9.41
N CYS A 24 -2.77 -13.81 8.55
CA CYS A 24 -2.00 -13.68 7.31
C CYS A 24 -2.60 -12.63 6.36
N CYS A 25 -3.93 -12.60 6.21
CA CYS A 25 -4.61 -11.59 5.40
C CYS A 25 -4.37 -10.17 5.92
N VAL A 26 -4.55 -9.96 7.23
CA VAL A 26 -4.28 -8.66 7.87
C VAL A 26 -2.82 -8.25 7.71
N TRP A 27 -1.88 -9.19 7.91
CA TRP A 27 -0.45 -8.94 7.77
C TRP A 27 -0.06 -8.52 6.35
N ILE A 28 -0.61 -9.19 5.33
CA ILE A 28 -0.42 -8.81 3.92
C ILE A 28 -0.92 -7.37 3.69
N PHE A 29 -2.11 -7.04 4.17
CA PHE A 29 -2.69 -5.70 4.06
C PHE A 29 -1.84 -4.63 4.75
N MET A 30 -1.42 -4.88 6.00
CA MET A 30 -0.59 -3.92 6.75
C MET A 30 0.77 -3.68 6.11
N ARG A 31 1.32 -4.66 5.40
CA ARG A 31 2.58 -4.51 4.68
C ARG A 31 2.46 -3.66 3.41
N MET A 32 1.26 -3.54 2.85
CA MET A 32 1.01 -2.73 1.64
C MET A 32 0.84 -1.23 1.93
N ILE A 33 0.32 -0.87 3.10
CA ILE A 33 -0.02 0.51 3.47
C ILE A 33 1.21 1.45 3.51
N PRO A 34 2.35 1.11 4.14
CA PRO A 34 3.48 2.03 4.29
C PRO A 34 4.18 2.37 2.96
N ALA A 35 4.08 1.48 1.95
CA ALA A 35 4.72 1.70 0.66
C ALA A 35 4.05 2.82 -0.15
N ILE A 36 2.80 3.15 0.16
CA ILE A 36 2.01 4.17 -0.54
C ILE A 36 2.20 5.54 0.12
N ASP A 37 2.29 5.59 1.44
CA ASP A 37 2.21 6.84 2.21
C ASP A 37 3.51 7.66 2.17
N SER A 38 4.69 7.02 2.25
CA SER A 38 5.98 7.73 2.30
C SER A 38 6.39 8.37 0.97
N ILE A 39 5.88 7.84 -0.14
CA ILE A 39 6.27 8.22 -1.51
C ILE A 39 5.43 9.40 -2.01
N VAL A 40 4.16 9.45 -1.62
CA VAL A 40 3.23 10.49 -2.08
C VAL A 40 3.56 11.84 -1.45
N HIS A 41 3.92 11.88 -0.15
CA HIS A 41 4.07 13.16 0.56
C HIS A 41 5.36 13.93 0.22
N GLY A 42 6.51 13.29 0.10
CA GLY A 42 7.79 13.96 -0.17
C GLY A 42 7.85 14.55 -1.59
N ASN A 43 7.56 13.73 -2.58
CA ASN A 43 7.66 14.12 -3.98
C ASN A 43 6.57 15.12 -4.39
N GLU A 44 5.36 15.03 -3.81
CA GLU A 44 4.30 16.02 -4.04
C GLU A 44 4.70 17.42 -3.57
N LEU A 45 5.35 17.55 -2.41
CA LEU A 45 5.81 18.82 -1.88
C LEU A 45 6.89 19.44 -2.79
N SER A 46 7.85 18.65 -3.27
CA SER A 46 8.90 19.10 -4.19
C SER A 46 8.31 19.57 -5.53
N ILE A 47 7.37 18.83 -6.11
CA ILE A 47 6.68 19.20 -7.35
C ILE A 47 5.88 20.50 -7.15
N LYS A 48 5.13 20.62 -6.05
CA LYS A 48 4.38 21.83 -5.72
C LYS A 48 5.28 23.04 -5.53
N ALA A 49 6.45 22.85 -4.90
CA ALA A 49 7.45 23.88 -4.77
C ALA A 49 7.99 24.31 -6.14
N ALA A 50 8.32 23.35 -7.01
CA ALA A 50 8.80 23.62 -8.37
C ALA A 50 7.80 24.43 -9.21
N VAL A 51 6.53 24.02 -9.23
CA VAL A 51 5.44 24.72 -9.95
C VAL A 51 5.28 26.15 -9.44
N ASN A 52 5.30 26.36 -8.12
CA ASN A 52 5.18 27.70 -7.55
C ASN A 52 6.42 28.56 -7.85
N MET A 53 7.63 28.03 -7.72
CA MET A 53 8.86 28.72 -8.06
C MET A 53 8.87 29.14 -9.54
N THR A 54 8.50 28.24 -10.45
CA THR A 54 8.37 28.57 -11.88
C THR A 54 7.33 29.66 -12.12
N SER A 55 6.16 29.58 -11.50
CA SER A 55 5.10 30.59 -11.63
C SER A 55 5.54 31.96 -11.12
N ILE A 56 6.31 32.02 -10.02
CA ILE A 56 6.83 33.27 -9.47
C ILE A 56 7.90 33.84 -10.39
N LEU A 57 8.82 33.01 -10.91
CA LEU A 57 9.90 33.43 -11.78
C LEU A 57 9.39 33.92 -13.15
N ALA A 58 8.33 33.32 -13.68
CA ALA A 58 7.69 33.69 -14.94
C ALA A 58 6.98 35.06 -14.88
N LYS A 59 6.52 35.47 -13.68
CA LYS A 59 5.88 36.79 -13.48
C LYS A 59 6.96 37.85 -13.33
N LYS A 60 7.37 38.48 -14.46
CA LYS A 60 8.28 39.66 -14.46
C LYS A 60 7.69 40.80 -13.61
N GLU A 61 8.03 40.83 -12.35
CA GLU A 61 7.63 41.92 -11.46
C GLU A 61 8.66 43.04 -11.52
N GLU A 62 8.39 44.07 -12.31
CA GLU A 62 9.33 45.17 -12.54
C GLU A 62 9.39 46.17 -11.37
N ARG A 63 8.30 46.30 -10.58
CA ARG A 63 8.25 47.26 -9.45
C ARG A 63 8.92 46.71 -8.22
N ALA A 64 9.84 47.45 -7.62
CA ALA A 64 10.65 47.05 -6.47
C ALA A 64 9.88 46.41 -5.33
N PRO A 65 8.75 46.94 -4.80
CA PRO A 65 8.05 46.34 -3.66
C PRO A 65 7.34 45.04 -4.00
N ARG A 66 7.03 44.82 -5.28
CA ARG A 66 6.46 43.53 -5.73
C ARG A 66 7.54 42.47 -5.94
N ARG A 67 8.69 42.86 -6.46
CA ARG A 67 9.86 41.99 -6.64
C ARG A 67 10.34 41.43 -5.30
N GLU A 68 10.44 42.23 -4.25
CA GLU A 68 10.87 41.77 -2.93
C GLU A 68 9.91 40.72 -2.35
N ARG A 69 8.59 40.95 -2.51
CA ARG A 69 7.57 39.96 -2.12
C ARG A 69 7.66 38.68 -2.94
N ALA A 70 7.94 38.76 -4.23
CA ALA A 70 8.14 37.59 -5.09
C ALA A 70 9.37 36.80 -4.66
N ILE A 71 10.49 37.44 -4.34
CA ILE A 71 11.71 36.81 -3.82
C ILE A 71 11.41 36.08 -2.50
N LYS A 72 10.77 36.73 -1.54
CA LYS A 72 10.42 36.10 -0.24
C LYS A 72 9.53 34.85 -0.43
N ARG A 73 8.56 34.91 -1.36
CA ARG A 73 7.72 33.76 -1.70
C ARG A 73 8.52 32.65 -2.39
N PHE A 74 9.43 33.00 -3.30
CA PHE A 74 10.30 32.05 -3.95
C PHE A 74 11.19 31.32 -2.95
N GLU A 75 11.82 32.06 -2.03
CA GLU A 75 12.64 31.49 -0.94
C GLU A 75 11.85 30.58 -0.01
N HIS A 76 10.57 30.88 0.23
CA HIS A 76 9.70 30.00 1.01
C HIS A 76 9.55 28.64 0.31
N PHE A 77 9.26 28.62 -0.99
CA PHE A 77 9.14 27.38 -1.75
C PHE A 77 10.49 26.67 -1.94
N LEU A 78 11.59 27.41 -2.06
CA LEU A 78 12.92 26.83 -2.07
C LEU A 78 13.24 26.10 -0.76
N ARG A 79 12.95 26.71 0.39
CA ARG A 79 13.09 26.04 1.70
C ARG A 79 12.17 24.81 1.83
N LEU A 80 10.97 24.87 1.27
CA LEU A 80 10.06 23.73 1.25
C LEU A 80 10.67 22.57 0.44
N ALA A 81 11.20 22.85 -0.74
CA ALA A 81 11.91 21.85 -1.55
C ALA A 81 13.14 21.28 -0.81
N GLU A 82 13.91 22.12 -0.11
CA GLU A 82 15.07 21.69 0.68
C GLU A 82 14.70 20.73 1.82
N SER A 83 13.54 20.95 2.44
CA SER A 83 13.05 20.09 3.54
C SER A 83 12.44 18.76 3.07
N SER A 84 12.15 18.64 1.77
CA SER A 84 11.49 17.47 1.17
C SER A 84 12.39 16.68 0.22
N ILE A 85 13.71 16.89 0.27
CA ILE A 85 14.67 16.15 -0.56
C ILE A 85 14.55 14.64 -0.29
N SER A 86 14.14 13.89 -1.31
CA SER A 86 13.99 12.43 -1.24
C SER A 86 14.82 11.71 -2.31
N GLU A 87 15.13 12.39 -3.41
CA GLU A 87 15.73 11.76 -4.59
C GLU A 87 17.20 12.15 -4.78
N GLU A 88 17.96 11.21 -5.34
CA GLU A 88 19.34 11.45 -5.72
C GLU A 88 19.39 12.50 -6.86
N GLY A 89 20.24 13.52 -6.71
CA GLY A 89 20.36 14.61 -7.67
C GLY A 89 19.51 15.84 -7.37
N GLU A 90 18.49 15.79 -6.50
CA GLU A 90 17.72 16.98 -6.10
C GLU A 90 18.59 18.02 -5.41
N ARG A 91 19.49 17.59 -4.53
CA ARG A 91 20.42 18.48 -3.80
C ARG A 91 21.25 19.36 -4.73
N GLU A 92 21.67 18.81 -5.85
CA GLU A 92 22.44 19.56 -6.85
C GLU A 92 21.57 20.60 -7.53
N GLN A 93 20.34 20.24 -7.91
CA GLN A 93 19.41 21.19 -8.53
C GLN A 93 19.04 22.32 -7.56
N ILE A 94 18.77 22.00 -6.31
CA ILE A 94 18.48 23.00 -5.28
C ILE A 94 19.67 23.94 -5.06
N ARG A 95 20.90 23.42 -5.08
CA ARG A 95 22.10 24.24 -4.99
C ARG A 95 22.24 25.18 -6.20
N LEU A 96 21.95 24.71 -7.40
CA LEU A 96 21.95 25.54 -8.61
C LEU A 96 20.89 26.64 -8.51
N ILE A 97 19.67 26.30 -8.08
CA ILE A 97 18.61 27.30 -7.87
C ILE A 97 19.04 28.34 -6.86
N ARG A 98 19.59 27.94 -5.71
CA ARG A 98 20.05 28.83 -4.64
C ARG A 98 21.14 29.80 -5.09
N ASN A 99 22.06 29.34 -5.94
CA ASN A 99 23.17 30.16 -6.41
C ASN A 99 22.76 31.17 -7.50
N HIS A 100 21.69 30.90 -8.23
CA HIS A 100 21.34 31.72 -9.42
C HIS A 100 20.01 32.47 -9.30
N TYR A 101 19.11 32.16 -8.36
CA TYR A 101 17.78 32.80 -8.29
C TYR A 101 17.86 34.33 -8.13
N GLN A 102 18.80 34.85 -7.34
CA GLN A 102 18.94 36.29 -7.13
C GLN A 102 19.33 37.01 -8.43
N GLY A 103 20.25 36.44 -9.20
CA GLY A 103 20.62 36.95 -10.54
C GLY A 103 19.43 36.89 -11.50
N ALA A 104 18.63 35.82 -11.44
CA ALA A 104 17.41 35.69 -12.24
C ALA A 104 16.40 36.81 -11.93
N PHE A 105 16.19 37.15 -10.66
CA PHE A 105 15.33 38.28 -10.26
C PHE A 105 15.96 39.65 -10.56
N ALA A 106 17.29 39.74 -10.64
CA ALA A 106 18.01 40.97 -11.06
C ALA A 106 17.95 41.22 -12.59
N GLY A 107 17.42 40.24 -13.36
CA GLY A 107 17.29 40.38 -14.81
C GLY A 107 18.44 39.73 -15.60
N ASP A 108 19.35 39.01 -14.93
CA ASP A 108 20.39 38.26 -15.63
C ASP A 108 19.76 37.04 -16.33
N ARG A 109 19.85 37.06 -17.68
CA ARG A 109 19.28 36.01 -18.53
C ARG A 109 19.95 34.66 -18.32
N GLY A 110 21.26 34.63 -18.03
CA GLY A 110 22.00 33.42 -17.78
C GLY A 110 21.50 32.74 -16.50
N SER A 111 21.45 33.47 -15.39
CA SER A 111 20.92 33.02 -14.11
C SER A 111 19.45 32.61 -14.20
N TYR A 112 18.63 33.32 -14.98
CA TYR A 112 17.24 32.96 -15.23
C TYR A 112 17.11 31.56 -15.86
N LEU A 113 17.88 31.33 -16.96
CA LEU A 113 17.82 30.04 -17.68
C LEU A 113 18.33 28.89 -16.81
N VAL A 114 19.43 29.10 -16.07
CA VAL A 114 19.96 28.07 -15.15
C VAL A 114 18.97 27.76 -14.05
N THR A 115 18.36 28.79 -13.44
CA THR A 115 17.36 28.58 -12.38
C THR A 115 16.14 27.83 -12.91
N LEU A 116 15.62 28.20 -14.07
CA LEU A 116 14.47 27.55 -14.70
C LEU A 116 14.78 26.08 -15.04
N ALA A 117 15.96 25.83 -15.66
CA ALA A 117 16.38 24.47 -15.99
C ALA A 117 16.55 23.59 -14.75
N ALA A 118 17.11 24.12 -13.67
CA ALA A 118 17.28 23.41 -12.43
C ALA A 118 15.93 23.09 -11.75
N ILE A 119 14.97 24.04 -11.75
CA ILE A 119 13.62 23.80 -11.24
C ILE A 119 12.92 22.70 -12.08
N SER A 120 13.00 22.79 -13.41
CA SER A 120 12.43 21.78 -14.31
C SER A 120 13.03 20.40 -14.05
N LYS A 121 14.36 20.32 -13.94
CA LYS A 121 15.08 19.07 -13.67
C LYS A 121 14.70 18.47 -12.32
N MET A 122 14.55 19.29 -11.29
CA MET A 122 14.08 18.87 -9.97
C MET A 122 12.65 18.28 -10.06
N ALA A 123 11.75 18.97 -10.79
CA ALA A 123 10.40 18.47 -11.02
C ALA A 123 10.39 17.13 -11.76
N ASP A 124 11.21 16.99 -12.81
CA ASP A 124 11.32 15.75 -13.59
C ASP A 124 11.82 14.57 -12.73
N LEU A 125 12.80 14.79 -11.85
CA LEU A 125 13.31 13.78 -10.92
C LEU A 125 12.18 13.27 -10.02
N ASN A 126 11.40 14.17 -9.44
CA ASN A 126 10.30 13.82 -8.55
C ASN A 126 9.14 13.13 -9.30
N ILE A 127 8.79 13.60 -10.49
CA ILE A 127 7.76 12.95 -11.32
C ILE A 127 8.18 11.54 -11.69
N LYS A 128 9.45 11.34 -12.07
CA LYS A 128 9.99 10.01 -12.40
C LYS A 128 9.95 9.09 -11.18
N ALA A 129 10.39 9.55 -10.02
CA ALA A 129 10.36 8.80 -8.78
C ALA A 129 8.92 8.44 -8.37
N MET A 130 7.97 9.37 -8.48
CA MET A 130 6.54 9.10 -8.28
C MET A 130 6.02 8.00 -9.22
N HIS A 131 6.38 8.06 -10.49
CA HIS A 131 5.93 7.06 -11.47
C HIS A 131 6.53 5.67 -11.18
N GLU A 132 7.82 5.59 -10.86
CA GLU A 132 8.48 4.33 -10.48
C GLU A 132 7.86 3.73 -9.21
N SER A 133 7.51 4.58 -8.26
CA SER A 133 6.87 4.20 -7.02
C SER A 133 5.43 3.71 -7.22
N ASP A 134 4.66 4.37 -8.09
CA ASP A 134 3.32 3.93 -8.46
C ASP A 134 3.35 2.54 -9.13
N LEU A 135 4.28 2.33 -10.07
CA LEU A 135 4.49 1.02 -10.69
C LEU A 135 4.86 -0.07 -9.67
N LYS A 136 5.70 0.27 -8.68
CA LYS A 136 6.06 -0.64 -7.59
C LYS A 136 4.86 -0.95 -6.70
N ALA A 137 4.08 0.07 -6.32
CA ALA A 137 2.85 -0.08 -5.56
C ALA A 137 1.82 -0.96 -6.29
N GLN A 138 1.62 -0.76 -7.59
CA GLN A 138 0.73 -1.57 -8.41
C GLN A 138 1.19 -3.04 -8.48
N ARG A 139 2.50 -3.29 -8.65
CA ARG A 139 3.04 -4.67 -8.62
C ARG A 139 2.82 -5.34 -7.26
N MET A 140 3.08 -4.63 -6.18
CA MET A 140 2.85 -5.13 -4.81
C MET A 140 1.37 -5.39 -4.55
N SER A 141 0.49 -4.48 -4.96
CA SER A 141 -0.97 -4.64 -4.85
C SER A 141 -1.45 -5.88 -5.61
N ARG A 142 -0.99 -6.06 -6.83
CA ARG A 142 -1.34 -7.25 -7.65
C ARG A 142 -0.83 -8.54 -7.03
N ALA A 143 0.41 -8.55 -6.53
CA ALA A 143 0.97 -9.71 -5.83
C ALA A 143 0.21 -10.02 -4.54
N GLY A 144 -0.18 -8.97 -3.77
CA GLY A 144 -1.02 -9.12 -2.58
C GLY A 144 -2.39 -9.68 -2.88
N ALA A 145 -3.05 -9.19 -3.95
CA ALA A 145 -4.35 -9.70 -4.41
C ALA A 145 -4.28 -11.20 -4.76
N TRP A 146 -3.28 -11.62 -5.51
CA TRP A 146 -3.06 -13.05 -5.81
C TRP A 146 -2.76 -13.87 -4.56
N GLY A 147 -2.01 -13.31 -3.60
CA GLY A 147 -1.79 -13.94 -2.30
C GLY A 147 -3.09 -14.21 -1.55
N ILE A 148 -4.00 -13.24 -1.51
CA ILE A 148 -5.31 -13.39 -0.88
C ILE A 148 -6.16 -14.46 -1.59
N VAL A 149 -6.17 -14.46 -2.94
CA VAL A 149 -6.90 -15.49 -3.72
C VAL A 149 -6.36 -16.88 -3.41
N LEU A 150 -5.04 -17.05 -3.34
CA LEU A 150 -4.42 -18.33 -2.99
C LEU A 150 -4.83 -18.79 -1.58
N VAL A 151 -4.74 -17.89 -0.59
CA VAL A 151 -5.14 -18.18 0.78
C VAL A 151 -6.63 -18.57 0.87
N ALA A 152 -7.49 -17.85 0.13
CA ALA A 152 -8.92 -18.16 0.07
C ALA A 152 -9.19 -19.55 -0.55
N ALA A 153 -8.48 -19.90 -1.63
CA ALA A 153 -8.59 -21.21 -2.27
C ALA A 153 -8.13 -22.33 -1.33
N LEU A 154 -6.99 -22.17 -0.64
CA LEU A 154 -6.52 -23.13 0.36
C LEU A 154 -7.51 -23.29 1.51
N ASN A 155 -8.08 -22.19 1.97
CA ASN A 155 -9.10 -22.19 3.01
C ASN A 155 -10.38 -22.92 2.57
N PHE A 156 -10.82 -22.71 1.34
CA PHE A 156 -11.96 -23.43 0.76
C PHE A 156 -11.71 -24.94 0.71
N ILE A 157 -10.53 -25.36 0.22
CA ILE A 157 -10.14 -26.78 0.18
C ILE A 157 -10.11 -27.37 1.59
N ALA A 158 -9.51 -26.68 2.57
CA ALA A 158 -9.48 -27.11 3.96
C ALA A 158 -10.91 -27.26 4.54
N GLY A 159 -11.82 -26.34 4.19
CA GLY A 159 -13.23 -26.41 4.55
C GLY A 159 -13.94 -27.65 3.98
N LEU A 160 -13.69 -27.98 2.71
CA LEU A 160 -14.24 -29.21 2.09
C LEU A 160 -13.72 -30.47 2.80
N PHE A 161 -12.42 -30.55 3.09
CA PHE A 161 -11.85 -31.68 3.86
C PHE A 161 -12.47 -31.80 5.26
N PHE A 162 -12.66 -30.66 5.93
CA PHE A 162 -13.28 -30.63 7.25
C PHE A 162 -14.75 -31.13 7.20
N MET A 163 -15.52 -30.63 6.22
CA MET A 163 -16.91 -31.08 5.98
C MET A 163 -16.98 -32.61 5.71
N HIS A 164 -16.10 -33.10 4.84
CA HIS A 164 -16.04 -34.52 4.52
C HIS A 164 -15.70 -35.37 5.75
N SER A 165 -14.70 -34.95 6.54
CA SER A 165 -14.31 -35.62 7.78
C SER A 165 -15.43 -35.60 8.81
N LEU A 166 -16.15 -34.48 8.93
CA LEU A 166 -17.28 -34.37 9.86
C LEU A 166 -18.47 -35.27 9.46
N SER A 167 -18.79 -35.28 8.17
CA SER A 167 -19.86 -36.11 7.61
C SER A 167 -19.58 -37.58 7.85
N HIS A 168 -18.38 -38.06 7.53
CA HIS A 168 -18.03 -39.48 7.66
C HIS A 168 -17.89 -39.94 9.10
N ASN A 169 -17.35 -39.10 9.99
CA ASN A 169 -17.05 -39.49 11.36
C ASN A 169 -18.21 -39.21 12.37
N LEU A 170 -19.18 -38.37 11.99
CA LEU A 170 -20.29 -37.99 12.87
C LEU A 170 -21.67 -38.29 12.30
N LEU A 171 -21.98 -37.79 11.08
CA LEU A 171 -23.31 -37.90 10.51
C LEU A 171 -23.68 -39.38 10.22
N THR A 172 -22.79 -40.08 9.54
CA THR A 172 -23.06 -41.50 9.19
C THR A 172 -23.30 -42.38 10.40
N PRO A 173 -22.48 -42.37 11.48
CA PRO A 173 -22.75 -43.16 12.68
C PRO A 173 -24.03 -42.75 13.44
N LEU A 174 -24.39 -41.44 13.38
CA LEU A 174 -25.62 -40.94 14.02
C LEU A 174 -26.87 -41.38 13.24
N GLU A 175 -26.82 -41.39 11.92
CA GLU A 175 -27.88 -41.90 11.05
C GLU A 175 -28.08 -43.43 11.26
N ASP A 176 -26.98 -44.20 11.33
CA ASP A 176 -27.03 -45.62 11.60
C ASP A 176 -27.65 -45.94 12.98
N LEU A 177 -27.27 -45.16 14.00
CA LEU A 177 -27.89 -45.28 15.34
C LEU A 177 -29.38 -44.91 15.31
N GLY A 178 -29.73 -43.83 14.58
CA GLY A 178 -31.13 -43.39 14.42
C GLY A 178 -31.98 -44.45 13.73
N GLN A 179 -31.46 -45.06 12.67
CA GLN A 179 -32.13 -46.17 11.96
C GLN A 179 -32.27 -47.42 12.85
N THR A 180 -31.22 -47.79 13.59
CA THR A 180 -31.24 -48.91 14.50
C THR A 180 -32.31 -48.75 15.60
N ILE A 181 -32.45 -47.54 16.14
CA ILE A 181 -33.49 -47.24 17.16
C ILE A 181 -34.90 -47.33 16.55
N LEU A 182 -35.08 -46.84 15.31
CA LEU A 182 -36.35 -46.91 14.59
C LEU A 182 -36.74 -48.36 14.26
N ASP A 183 -35.79 -49.22 13.86
CA ASP A 183 -35.99 -50.62 13.57
C ASP A 183 -36.32 -51.42 14.85
N PHE A 184 -35.65 -51.08 15.95
CA PHE A 184 -35.97 -51.66 17.27
C PHE A 184 -37.40 -51.29 17.72
N LYS A 185 -37.81 -50.05 17.51
CA LYS A 185 -39.19 -49.60 17.82
C LYS A 185 -40.26 -50.26 16.96
N LYS A 186 -39.91 -50.73 15.75
CA LYS A 186 -40.80 -51.48 14.85
C LYS A 186 -40.78 -52.99 15.11
N GLY A 187 -40.11 -53.47 16.14
CA GLY A 187 -40.11 -54.90 16.56
C GLY A 187 -39.08 -55.75 15.80
N ASN A 188 -38.18 -55.15 15.02
CA ASN A 188 -37.20 -55.89 14.25
C ASN A 188 -35.88 -55.99 15.05
N SER A 189 -35.80 -56.95 15.98
CA SER A 189 -34.67 -57.09 16.92
C SER A 189 -33.49 -57.95 16.40
N LEU A 190 -33.46 -58.30 15.09
CA LEU A 190 -32.52 -59.29 14.54
C LEU A 190 -31.45 -58.69 13.60
N ARG A 191 -30.94 -57.50 13.84
CA ARG A 191 -29.75 -57.03 13.14
C ARG A 191 -28.51 -57.15 14.04
N ARG A 192 -27.74 -58.25 13.86
CA ARG A 192 -26.38 -58.41 14.35
C ARG A 192 -25.37 -57.65 13.50
#